data_37c41047d15787b66f7801a00a30a0be
#
_entry.id   37c41047d15787b66f7801a00a30a0be
#
_cell.length_a   1.000
_cell.length_b   1.000
_cell.length_c   1.000
_cell.angle_alpha   90.00
_cell.angle_beta   90.00
_cell.angle_gamma   90.00
#
_symmetry.space_group_name_H-M   'P 1'
#
loop_
_entity.id
_entity.type
_entity.pdbx_description
1 polymer ?
#
loop_
_entity_poly.entity_id
_entity_poly.type
_entity_poly.pdbx_seq_one_letter_code
_entity_poly.pdbx_strand_id
1 'polypeptide(L)'
;MKKIKNILVAVAISLGTVVMAQETPEPKFEKEGDLIKGTFYYADGTVSQEGTYKDGELHGEWIAYDINGNKTSLANYTQGVKTGKWFFWNSDKLTEVDYENNQIAGVNTWKIEGTLATMQ
;
A
#
# COMPACT_ATOMS: atom_id res chain seq x y z
N MET A 1 -10.24 36.79 30.34
CA MET A 1 -9.11 36.71 29.79
C MET A 1 -8.95 35.65 28.82
N LYS A 2 -8.99 34.49 29.17
CA LYS A 2 -8.76 33.43 28.31
C LYS A 2 -9.76 33.34 27.21
N LYS A 3 -10.97 33.75 27.39
CA LYS A 3 -11.95 33.58 26.39
C LYS A 3 -11.67 34.39 25.18
N ILE A 4 -11.02 35.46 25.31
CA ILE A 4 -10.78 36.34 24.24
C ILE A 4 -10.00 35.72 23.12
N LYS A 5 -9.06 34.89 23.45
CA LYS A 5 -8.27 34.33 22.42
C LYS A 5 -9.05 33.44 21.50
N ASN A 6 -10.01 32.78 22.03
CA ASN A 6 -10.76 31.86 21.22
C ASN A 6 -11.49 32.55 20.12
N ILE A 7 -11.93 33.74 20.38
CA ILE A 7 -12.69 34.48 19.40
C ILE A 7 -11.85 34.81 18.21
N LEU A 8 -10.61 35.14 18.46
CA LEU A 8 -9.74 35.50 17.36
C LEU A 8 -9.54 34.38 16.40
N VAL A 9 -9.43 33.19 16.95
CA VAL A 9 -9.21 32.06 16.12
C VAL A 9 -10.36 31.82 15.19
N ALA A 10 -11.54 31.98 15.71
CA ALA A 10 -12.70 31.74 14.89
C ALA A 10 -12.77 32.70 13.71
N VAL A 11 -12.39 33.93 13.94
CA VAL A 11 -12.43 34.88 12.88
C VAL A 11 -11.47 34.54 11.77
N ALA A 12 -10.31 34.08 12.15
CA ALA A 12 -9.31 33.75 11.17
C ALA A 12 -9.80 32.67 10.24
N ILE A 13 -10.50 31.73 10.79
CA ILE A 13 -10.98 30.64 10.00
C ILE A 13 -12.02 31.08 8.99
N SER A 14 -12.85 31.97 9.39
CA SER A 14 -13.94 32.36 8.51
C SER A 14 -13.43 32.98 7.23
N LEU A 15 -12.29 33.59 7.28
CA LEU A 15 -11.75 34.19 6.08
C LEU A 15 -10.93 33.22 5.30
N GLY A 16 -10.59 32.14 5.92
CA GLY A 16 -9.67 31.23 5.33
C GLY A 16 -10.23 30.54 4.12
N THR A 17 -9.37 30.28 3.22
CA THR A 17 -9.69 29.45 2.13
C THR A 17 -9.93 28.07 2.72
N VAL A 18 -11.04 27.51 2.39
CA VAL A 18 -11.32 26.18 2.85
C VAL A 18 -10.40 25.25 2.09
N VAL A 19 -9.29 24.95 2.68
CA VAL A 19 -8.40 24.01 2.08
C VAL A 19 -9.00 22.64 2.40
N MET A 20 -9.69 22.10 1.45
CA MET A 20 -10.25 20.79 1.62
C MET A 20 -9.13 19.80 1.47
N ALA A 21 -8.41 19.60 2.53
CA ALA A 21 -7.39 18.57 2.51
C ALA A 21 -8.12 17.25 2.39
N GLN A 22 -7.89 16.57 1.30
CA GLN A 22 -8.50 15.28 1.08
C GLN A 22 -7.87 14.30 2.01
N GLU A 23 -8.63 13.76 2.92
CA GLU A 23 -8.08 12.79 3.86
C GLU A 23 -8.07 11.41 3.25
N THR A 24 -6.99 10.70 3.45
CA THR A 24 -6.90 9.32 3.01
C THR A 24 -7.86 8.48 3.85
N PRO A 25 -8.67 7.65 3.24
CA PRO A 25 -9.56 6.76 3.99
C PRO A 25 -8.75 5.88 4.93
N GLU A 26 -9.34 5.53 6.05
CA GLU A 26 -8.66 4.70 7.02
C GLU A 26 -8.51 3.28 6.51
N PRO A 27 -7.46 2.58 6.89
CA PRO A 27 -7.28 1.19 6.49
C PRO A 27 -8.43 0.33 6.99
N LYS A 28 -8.75 -0.69 6.24
CA LYS A 28 -9.79 -1.63 6.58
C LYS A 28 -9.14 -2.93 7.00
N PHE A 29 -9.60 -3.50 8.11
CA PHE A 29 -9.10 -4.78 8.59
C PHE A 29 -10.24 -5.76 8.72
N GLU A 30 -10.05 -6.96 8.18
CA GLU A 30 -11.08 -7.98 8.18
C GLU A 30 -10.50 -9.31 8.61
N LYS A 31 -11.25 -10.03 9.43
CA LYS A 31 -10.80 -11.31 9.89
C LYS A 31 -11.00 -12.36 8.79
N GLU A 32 -9.97 -13.13 8.50
CA GLU A 32 -10.04 -14.22 7.53
C GLU A 32 -9.42 -15.46 8.18
N GLY A 33 -10.24 -16.27 8.82
CA GLY A 33 -9.72 -17.41 9.57
C GLY A 33 -8.88 -16.93 10.74
N ASP A 34 -7.63 -17.36 10.79
CA ASP A 34 -6.70 -16.92 11.82
C ASP A 34 -5.81 -15.76 11.32
N LEU A 35 -6.12 -15.24 10.14
CA LEU A 35 -5.39 -14.11 9.59
C LEU A 35 -6.25 -12.85 9.64
N ILE A 36 -5.60 -11.72 9.52
CA ILE A 36 -6.29 -10.44 9.41
C ILE A 36 -5.92 -9.83 8.06
N LYS A 37 -6.91 -9.59 7.22
CA LYS A 37 -6.65 -8.93 5.95
C LYS A 37 -6.64 -7.43 6.17
N GLY A 38 -5.59 -6.76 5.69
CA GLY A 38 -5.48 -5.31 5.73
C GLY A 38 -5.59 -4.74 4.33
N THR A 39 -6.39 -3.69 4.18
CA THR A 39 -6.53 -2.98 2.91
C THR A 39 -6.26 -1.51 3.17
N PHE A 40 -5.31 -0.96 2.41
CA PHE A 40 -4.91 0.43 2.56
C PHE A 40 -5.27 1.20 1.31
N TYR A 41 -5.50 2.49 1.44
CA TYR A 41 -6.06 3.29 0.36
C TYR A 41 -5.26 4.53 0.06
N TYR A 42 -5.34 4.98 -1.18
CA TYR A 42 -4.90 6.30 -1.56
C TYR A 42 -5.98 7.30 -1.17
N ALA A 43 -5.65 8.57 -1.22
CA ALA A 43 -6.60 9.62 -0.84
C ALA A 43 -7.88 9.60 -1.69
N ASP A 44 -7.79 9.12 -2.94
CA ASP A 44 -8.97 9.06 -3.81
C ASP A 44 -9.84 7.83 -3.54
N GLY A 45 -9.48 7.01 -2.57
CA GLY A 45 -10.28 5.84 -2.21
C GLY A 45 -9.87 4.55 -2.91
N THR A 46 -8.93 4.61 -3.86
CA THR A 46 -8.48 3.39 -4.52
C THR A 46 -7.49 2.66 -3.63
N VAL A 47 -7.38 1.36 -3.83
CA VAL A 47 -6.51 0.54 -2.99
C VAL A 47 -5.05 0.80 -3.32
N SER A 48 -4.24 1.07 -2.30
CA SER A 48 -2.81 1.25 -2.47
C SER A 48 -2.04 -0.03 -2.19
N GLN A 49 -2.48 -0.82 -1.22
CA GLN A 49 -1.89 -2.12 -0.97
C GLN A 49 -2.81 -2.97 -0.13
N GLU A 50 -2.66 -4.26 -0.21
CA GLU A 50 -3.46 -5.19 0.56
C GLU A 50 -2.69 -6.47 0.83
N GLY A 51 -3.02 -7.12 1.92
CA GLY A 51 -2.37 -8.35 2.31
C GLY A 51 -2.89 -8.83 3.63
N THR A 52 -2.23 -9.83 4.19
CA THR A 52 -2.68 -10.43 5.44
C THR A 52 -1.61 -10.36 6.52
N TYR A 53 -2.09 -10.36 7.76
CA TYR A 53 -1.26 -10.41 8.95
C TYR A 53 -1.55 -11.69 9.71
N LYS A 54 -0.54 -12.23 10.33
CA LYS A 54 -0.70 -13.34 11.26
C LYS A 54 -0.01 -12.95 12.55
N ASP A 55 -0.76 -12.95 13.64
CA ASP A 55 -0.23 -12.56 14.95
C ASP A 55 0.50 -11.21 14.91
N GLY A 56 -0.07 -10.26 14.16
CA GLY A 56 0.49 -8.93 14.06
C GLY A 56 1.64 -8.76 13.10
N GLU A 57 2.06 -9.80 12.41
CA GLU A 57 3.16 -9.73 11.47
C GLU A 57 2.68 -9.94 10.04
N LEU A 58 3.35 -9.30 9.09
CA LEU A 58 3.06 -9.51 7.67
C LEU A 58 3.20 -11.00 7.37
N HIS A 59 2.21 -11.57 6.71
CA HIS A 59 2.23 -12.99 6.41
C HIS A 59 1.42 -13.26 5.15
N GLY A 60 2.00 -14.03 4.22
CA GLY A 60 1.35 -14.34 2.95
C GLY A 60 1.66 -13.29 1.90
N GLU A 61 0.78 -13.18 0.95
CA GLU A 61 0.95 -12.30 -0.20
C GLU A 61 0.56 -10.87 0.12
N TRP A 62 1.38 -9.92 -0.30
CA TRP A 62 1.09 -8.51 -0.19
C TRP A 62 1.22 -7.89 -1.56
N ILE A 63 0.19 -7.16 -1.98
CA ILE A 63 0.14 -6.58 -3.30
C ILE A 63 0.06 -5.07 -3.19
N ALA A 64 0.88 -4.37 -3.96
CA ALA A 64 0.81 -2.91 -4.03
C ALA A 64 0.33 -2.51 -5.42
N TYR A 65 -0.39 -1.39 -5.46
CA TYR A 65 -0.97 -0.86 -6.68
C TYR A 65 -0.58 0.60 -6.86
N ASP A 66 -0.57 1.08 -8.08
CA ASP A 66 -0.41 2.51 -8.31
C ASP A 66 -1.78 3.18 -8.27
N ILE A 67 -1.81 4.48 -8.44
CA ILE A 67 -3.05 5.24 -8.34
C ILE A 67 -4.05 4.88 -9.45
N ASN A 68 -3.57 4.27 -10.51
CA ASN A 68 -4.43 3.85 -11.62
C ASN A 68 -4.92 2.41 -11.48
N GLY A 69 -4.57 1.76 -10.38
CA GLY A 69 -5.02 0.39 -10.13
C GLY A 69 -4.13 -0.69 -10.71
N ASN A 70 -2.99 -0.33 -11.26
CA ASN A 70 -2.06 -1.33 -11.79
C ASN A 70 -1.19 -1.87 -10.67
N LYS A 71 -0.92 -3.18 -10.70
CA LYS A 71 -0.03 -3.77 -9.71
C LYS A 71 1.39 -3.25 -9.92
N THR A 72 2.02 -2.84 -8.83
CA THR A 72 3.42 -2.41 -8.89
C THR A 72 4.32 -3.40 -8.19
N SER A 73 3.79 -4.16 -7.23
CA SER A 73 4.59 -5.21 -6.61
C SER A 73 3.72 -6.31 -6.03
N LEU A 74 4.30 -7.48 -5.94
CA LEU A 74 3.70 -8.62 -5.25
C LEU A 74 4.80 -9.19 -4.38
N ALA A 75 4.53 -9.26 -3.09
CA ALA A 75 5.51 -9.66 -2.09
C ALA A 75 5.03 -10.89 -1.35
N ASN A 76 5.94 -11.65 -0.79
CA ASN A 76 5.60 -12.80 0.05
C ASN A 76 6.34 -12.72 1.37
N TYR A 77 5.61 -12.91 2.45
CA TYR A 77 6.17 -12.90 3.79
C TYR A 77 5.77 -14.15 4.54
N THR A 78 6.63 -14.59 5.44
CA THR A 78 6.29 -15.61 6.40
C THR A 78 6.61 -15.04 7.77
N GLN A 79 5.57 -14.70 8.52
CA GLN A 79 5.70 -14.12 9.86
C GLN A 79 6.76 -13.02 9.91
N GLY A 80 6.58 -12.01 9.06
CA GLY A 80 7.43 -10.84 9.05
C GLY A 80 8.71 -10.98 8.25
N VAL A 81 9.02 -12.19 7.78
CA VAL A 81 10.27 -12.45 7.06
C VAL A 81 10.00 -12.52 5.57
N LYS A 82 10.83 -11.86 4.78
CA LYS A 82 10.68 -11.92 3.32
C LYS A 82 11.07 -13.29 2.82
N THR A 83 10.15 -13.92 2.10
CA THR A 83 10.39 -15.26 1.56
C THR A 83 9.77 -15.37 0.17
N GLY A 84 10.22 -16.36 -0.57
CA GLY A 84 9.61 -16.71 -1.84
C GLY A 84 9.86 -15.70 -2.93
N LYS A 85 8.98 -15.69 -3.90
CA LYS A 85 9.15 -14.85 -5.07
C LYS A 85 8.45 -13.51 -4.89
N TRP A 86 9.17 -12.45 -5.21
CA TRP A 86 8.66 -11.09 -5.19
C TRP A 86 8.70 -10.58 -6.61
N PHE A 87 7.67 -9.87 -7.02
CA PHE A 87 7.58 -9.34 -8.37
C PHE A 87 7.43 -7.83 -8.30
N PHE A 88 8.14 -7.14 -9.19
CA PHE A 88 8.06 -5.69 -9.30
C PHE A 88 7.83 -5.32 -10.75
N TRP A 89 6.78 -4.55 -11.01
CA TRP A 89 6.45 -4.08 -12.35
C TRP A 89 6.86 -2.62 -12.46
N ASN A 90 7.62 -2.33 -13.49
CA ASN A 90 8.09 -0.98 -13.70
C ASN A 90 8.02 -0.69 -15.19
N SER A 91 7.09 0.19 -15.58
CA SER A 91 6.85 0.56 -16.95
C SER A 91 6.98 -0.58 -17.96
N ASP A 92 8.15 -0.91 -18.40
CA ASP A 92 8.39 -1.94 -19.41
C ASP A 92 9.16 -3.14 -18.89
N LYS A 93 9.27 -3.27 -17.57
CA LYS A 93 10.05 -4.37 -16.99
C LYS A 93 9.32 -5.08 -15.88
N LEU A 94 9.58 -6.38 -15.81
CA LEU A 94 9.13 -7.20 -14.69
C LEU A 94 10.38 -7.76 -14.03
N THR A 95 10.53 -7.50 -12.74
CA THR A 95 11.67 -8.03 -11.99
C THR A 95 11.16 -9.03 -10.97
N GLU A 96 11.74 -10.21 -10.98
CA GLU A 96 11.44 -11.24 -10.01
C GLU A 96 12.63 -11.35 -9.06
N VAL A 97 12.35 -11.31 -7.76
CA VAL A 97 13.40 -11.44 -6.75
C VAL A 97 13.02 -12.63 -5.88
N ASP A 98 13.96 -13.56 -5.74
CA ASP A 98 13.76 -14.71 -4.84
C ASP A 98 14.38 -14.38 -3.49
N TYR A 99 13.57 -14.49 -2.43
CA TYR A 99 14.04 -14.22 -1.08
C TYR A 99 14.07 -15.49 -0.26
N GLU A 100 15.11 -15.62 0.56
CA GLU A 100 15.22 -16.66 1.56
C GLU A 100 15.61 -16.00 2.86
N ASN A 101 14.72 -15.98 3.84
CA ASN A 101 14.98 -15.39 5.16
C ASN A 101 15.52 -13.97 5.05
N ASN A 102 14.78 -13.09 4.38
CA ASN A 102 15.14 -11.68 4.20
C ASN A 102 16.35 -11.44 3.29
N GLN A 103 16.93 -12.47 2.74
CA GLN A 103 18.10 -12.33 1.87
C GLN A 103 17.75 -12.62 0.42
N ILE A 104 18.32 -11.87 -0.48
CA ILE A 104 18.09 -12.08 -1.90
C ILE A 104 18.88 -13.29 -2.36
N ALA A 105 18.17 -14.30 -2.87
CA ALA A 105 18.78 -15.51 -3.40
C ALA A 105 18.93 -15.46 -4.92
N GLY A 106 18.14 -14.64 -5.60
CA GLY A 106 18.24 -14.52 -7.05
C GLY A 106 17.43 -13.38 -7.57
N VAL A 107 17.77 -12.89 -8.75
CA VAL A 107 17.06 -11.80 -9.41
C VAL A 107 16.98 -12.09 -10.89
N ASN A 108 15.79 -11.99 -11.46
CA ASN A 108 15.59 -12.10 -12.90
C ASN A 108 14.78 -10.89 -13.38
N THR A 109 15.13 -10.38 -14.54
CA THR A 109 14.42 -9.24 -15.10
C THR A 109 14.03 -9.53 -16.54
N TRP A 110 12.78 -9.24 -16.88
CA TRP A 110 12.28 -9.39 -18.22
C TRP A 110 11.77 -8.06 -18.72
N LYS A 111 11.92 -7.84 -20.00
CA LYS A 111 11.33 -6.67 -20.63
C LYS A 111 9.89 -7.02 -20.96
N ILE A 112 8.97 -6.14 -20.61
CA ILE A 112 7.57 -6.35 -20.92
C ILE A 112 7.27 -5.66 -22.23
N GLU A 113 6.65 -6.41 -23.15
CA GLU A 113 6.24 -5.85 -24.43
C GLU A 113 4.79 -6.15 -24.70
N GLY A 114 4.11 -5.17 -25.21
CA GLY A 114 2.75 -5.36 -25.66
C GLY A 114 1.81 -5.78 -24.56
N THR A 115 1.24 -6.95 -24.70
CA THR A 115 0.17 -7.40 -23.83
C THR A 115 0.61 -8.21 -22.63
N LEU A 116 1.89 -8.30 -22.40
CA LEU A 116 2.35 -9.12 -21.30
C LEU A 116 1.73 -8.74 -19.96
N ALA A 117 1.45 -7.48 -19.78
CA ALA A 117 0.87 -7.03 -18.53
C ALA A 117 -0.48 -7.68 -18.23
N THR A 118 -1.15 -8.19 -19.20
CA THR A 118 -2.46 -8.80 -18.97
C THR A 118 -2.35 -10.22 -18.46
N MET A 119 -1.18 -10.75 -18.32
CA MET A 119 -0.99 -12.11 -17.84
C MET A 119 -1.00 -12.20 -16.33
N GLN A 120 -1.37 -11.15 -15.66
CA GLN A 120 -1.37 -11.12 -14.20
C GLN A 120 -2.47 -11.97 -13.58
#